data_97c585f7340cda83c1bdb98f6103fd80
#
_entry.id   97c585f7340cda83c1bdb98f6103fd80
#
_cell.length_a   1.000
_cell.length_b   1.000
_cell.length_c   1.000
_cell.angle_alpha   90.00
_cell.angle_beta   90.00
_cell.angle_gamma   90.00
#
_symmetry.space_group_name_H-M   'P 1'
#
loop_
_entity.id
_entity.type
_entity.pdbx_description
1 polymer ?
#
loop_
_entity_poly.entity_id
_entity_poly.type
_entity_poly.pdbx_seq_one_letter_code
_entity_poly.pdbx_strand_id
1 'polypeptide(L)'
;MDVEKMSPKLLQYYYYTLTWVYSYWETFCNKSEFQEGLAAKKRFYLGKTLEHIGNKESALYYYLSGEFEYLKQRTSKKMLQFYMKALSASPLNSRVHASSAYCIARYYYDTDQKDLYEKYIVEAAISDQLCPLKENLALQELSTYLYNKDASYAKRVAKYIYCSMEDAQFYNNRLRMVEISRILPLITETNHQAEVRKNRIVTASLVIVSILSLGFLAMAFFAFKMNKRLVKSRREIKSQNTLLDELNQKLLNTNKRRETYMHLFLDISAVYIKKLDDYRKLVSRKIKAKQTADLL
;
A
#
# COMPACT_ATOMS: atom_id res chain seq x y z
N MET A 1 -52.25 -25.94 -27.01
CA MET A 1 -51.25 -26.98 -26.73
C MET A 1 -51.88 -27.93 -25.72
N ASP A 2 -52.04 -29.20 -26.07
CA ASP A 2 -52.77 -30.16 -25.25
C ASP A 2 -51.84 -30.71 -24.16
N VAL A 3 -51.96 -30.17 -22.95
CA VAL A 3 -51.06 -30.47 -21.80
C VAL A 3 -51.12 -31.94 -21.40
N GLU A 4 -52.29 -32.58 -21.65
CA GLU A 4 -52.50 -34.00 -21.29
C GLU A 4 -51.72 -35.00 -22.17
N LYS A 5 -51.23 -34.52 -23.34
CA LYS A 5 -50.44 -35.35 -24.28
C LYS A 5 -48.93 -35.15 -24.12
N MET A 6 -48.47 -34.36 -23.14
CA MET A 6 -47.06 -34.11 -22.93
C MET A 6 -46.36 -35.26 -22.18
N SER A 7 -45.10 -35.55 -22.55
CA SER A 7 -44.28 -36.48 -21.77
C SER A 7 -43.98 -35.89 -20.38
N PRO A 8 -43.71 -36.70 -19.34
CA PRO A 8 -43.44 -36.21 -17.98
C PRO A 8 -42.28 -35.19 -17.94
N LYS A 9 -41.27 -35.38 -18.77
CA LYS A 9 -40.13 -34.46 -18.88
C LYS A 9 -40.55 -33.13 -19.50
N LEU A 10 -41.41 -33.11 -20.49
CA LEU A 10 -41.92 -31.90 -21.12
C LEU A 10 -42.86 -31.17 -20.18
N LEU A 11 -43.69 -31.88 -19.41
CA LEU A 11 -44.54 -31.32 -18.37
C LEU A 11 -43.71 -30.63 -17.27
N GLN A 12 -42.62 -31.26 -16.84
CA GLN A 12 -41.68 -30.64 -15.88
C GLN A 12 -41.15 -29.31 -16.42
N TYR A 13 -40.67 -29.26 -17.67
CA TYR A 13 -40.18 -28.03 -18.30
C TYR A 13 -41.27 -26.97 -18.47
N TYR A 14 -42.44 -27.39 -18.87
CA TYR A 14 -43.60 -26.51 -19.04
C TYR A 14 -43.98 -25.82 -17.72
N TYR A 15 -44.18 -26.55 -16.64
CA TYR A 15 -44.52 -25.98 -15.33
C TYR A 15 -43.35 -25.19 -14.73
N TYR A 16 -42.12 -25.63 -14.91
CA TYR A 16 -40.94 -24.89 -14.49
C TYR A 16 -40.84 -23.53 -15.20
N THR A 17 -41.06 -23.49 -16.50
CA THR A 17 -41.06 -22.24 -17.27
C THR A 17 -42.18 -21.30 -16.80
N LEU A 18 -43.38 -21.81 -16.57
CA LEU A 18 -44.48 -21.00 -16.03
C LEU A 18 -44.17 -20.48 -14.63
N THR A 19 -43.52 -21.25 -13.78
CA THR A 19 -43.07 -20.79 -12.46
C THR A 19 -42.19 -19.58 -12.60
N TRP A 20 -41.21 -19.61 -13.52
CA TRP A 20 -40.32 -18.49 -13.78
C TRP A 20 -41.02 -17.26 -14.39
N VAL A 21 -41.93 -17.47 -15.36
CA VAL A 21 -42.71 -16.38 -15.96
C VAL A 21 -43.51 -15.66 -14.88
N TYR A 22 -44.22 -16.37 -14.03
CA TYR A 22 -45.01 -15.77 -12.97
C TYR A 22 -44.13 -15.15 -11.86
N SER A 23 -42.95 -15.72 -11.61
CA SER A 23 -41.98 -15.12 -10.68
C SER A 23 -41.45 -13.75 -11.17
N TYR A 24 -41.06 -13.68 -12.44
CA TYR A 24 -40.65 -12.41 -13.05
C TYR A 24 -41.80 -11.42 -13.08
N TRP A 25 -42.99 -11.86 -13.45
CA TRP A 25 -44.14 -10.98 -13.52
C TRP A 25 -44.52 -10.43 -12.14
N GLU A 26 -44.52 -11.26 -11.10
CA GLU A 26 -44.71 -10.83 -9.70
C GLU A 26 -43.66 -9.76 -9.28
N THR A 27 -42.40 -9.98 -9.60
CA THR A 27 -41.30 -9.09 -9.22
C THR A 27 -41.41 -7.71 -9.88
N PHE A 28 -41.91 -7.66 -11.12
CA PHE A 28 -41.96 -6.42 -11.92
C PHE A 28 -43.34 -5.79 -12.04
N CYS A 29 -44.35 -6.42 -11.47
CA CYS A 29 -45.68 -5.85 -11.43
C CYS A 29 -45.80 -4.83 -10.31
N ASN A 30 -45.87 -3.56 -10.66
CA ASN A 30 -46.03 -2.45 -9.70
C ASN A 30 -47.45 -2.27 -9.18
N LYS A 31 -48.42 -3.09 -9.68
CA LYS A 31 -49.84 -3.00 -9.29
C LYS A 31 -50.11 -4.07 -8.22
N SER A 32 -50.37 -3.61 -7.00
CA SER A 32 -50.67 -4.46 -5.83
C SER A 32 -51.87 -5.37 -6.05
N GLU A 33 -52.86 -4.95 -6.80
CA GLU A 33 -54.08 -5.72 -7.15
C GLU A 33 -53.80 -7.04 -7.91
N PHE A 34 -52.66 -7.11 -8.65
CA PHE A 34 -52.29 -8.33 -9.40
C PHE A 34 -51.28 -9.19 -8.64
N GLN A 35 -50.59 -8.65 -7.64
CA GLN A 35 -49.49 -9.38 -6.98
C GLN A 35 -49.98 -10.66 -6.31
N GLU A 36 -51.09 -10.63 -5.59
CA GLU A 36 -51.63 -11.81 -4.92
C GLU A 36 -52.00 -12.95 -5.92
N GLY A 37 -52.63 -12.56 -7.04
CA GLY A 37 -52.97 -13.52 -8.11
C GLY A 37 -51.74 -14.10 -8.79
N LEU A 38 -50.66 -13.31 -8.98
CA LEU A 38 -49.39 -13.76 -9.55
C LEU A 38 -48.64 -14.69 -8.59
N ALA A 39 -48.59 -14.36 -7.31
CA ALA A 39 -48.00 -15.20 -6.28
C ALA A 39 -48.73 -16.56 -6.14
N ALA A 40 -50.07 -16.55 -6.22
CA ALA A 40 -50.87 -17.80 -6.21
C ALA A 40 -50.55 -18.70 -7.42
N LYS A 41 -50.47 -18.11 -8.64
CA LYS A 41 -50.08 -18.83 -9.84
C LYS A 41 -48.66 -19.39 -9.79
N LYS A 42 -47.69 -18.59 -9.35
CA LYS A 42 -46.31 -19.01 -9.11
C LYS A 42 -46.28 -20.21 -8.18
N ARG A 43 -46.97 -20.15 -7.05
CA ARG A 43 -47.05 -21.25 -6.08
C ARG A 43 -47.66 -22.53 -6.69
N PHE A 44 -48.76 -22.39 -7.46
CA PHE A 44 -49.39 -23.48 -8.14
C PHE A 44 -48.45 -24.20 -9.13
N TYR A 45 -47.81 -23.40 -10.02
CA TYR A 45 -46.90 -23.99 -11.03
C TYR A 45 -45.63 -24.55 -10.41
N LEU A 46 -45.10 -23.96 -9.34
CA LEU A 46 -43.98 -24.50 -8.60
C LEU A 46 -44.34 -25.87 -7.95
N GLY A 47 -45.53 -25.99 -7.36
CA GLY A 47 -46.03 -27.26 -6.84
C GLY A 47 -46.12 -28.33 -7.94
N LYS A 48 -46.70 -27.98 -9.09
CA LYS A 48 -46.77 -28.86 -10.27
C LYS A 48 -45.37 -29.24 -10.79
N THR A 49 -44.43 -28.34 -10.78
CA THR A 49 -43.04 -28.66 -11.14
C THR A 49 -42.46 -29.72 -10.22
N LEU A 50 -42.61 -29.55 -8.89
CA LEU A 50 -42.14 -30.53 -7.89
C LEU A 50 -42.79 -31.91 -8.00
N GLU A 51 -44.08 -31.97 -8.38
CA GLU A 51 -44.77 -33.22 -8.62
C GLU A 51 -44.16 -34.02 -9.81
N HIS A 52 -43.68 -33.30 -10.85
CA HIS A 52 -43.20 -33.91 -12.11
C HIS A 52 -41.68 -34.04 -12.17
N ILE A 53 -40.91 -33.59 -11.18
CA ILE A 53 -39.47 -33.85 -11.12
C ILE A 53 -39.22 -35.33 -10.86
N GLY A 54 -38.56 -36.00 -11.80
CA GLY A 54 -38.28 -37.42 -11.71
C GLY A 54 -37.31 -37.80 -10.59
N ASN A 55 -36.23 -37.03 -10.41
CA ASN A 55 -35.27 -37.28 -9.35
C ASN A 55 -35.47 -36.30 -8.17
N LYS A 56 -36.08 -36.82 -7.10
CA LYS A 56 -36.35 -36.07 -5.85
C LYS A 56 -35.15 -35.90 -4.94
N GLU A 57 -33.98 -36.41 -5.32
CA GLU A 57 -32.70 -36.18 -4.65
C GLU A 57 -31.79 -35.24 -5.42
N SER A 58 -32.28 -34.68 -6.54
CA SER A 58 -31.51 -33.75 -7.34
C SER A 58 -31.35 -32.38 -6.65
N ALA A 59 -30.24 -31.71 -6.93
CA ALA A 59 -30.00 -30.32 -6.47
C ALA A 59 -31.17 -29.38 -6.87
N LEU A 60 -31.71 -29.57 -8.10
CA LEU A 60 -32.85 -28.78 -8.58
C LEU A 60 -34.12 -29.03 -7.74
N TYR A 61 -34.41 -30.28 -7.38
CA TYR A 61 -35.54 -30.59 -6.52
C TYR A 61 -35.41 -29.93 -5.15
N TYR A 62 -34.26 -30.03 -4.53
CA TYR A 62 -34.02 -29.37 -3.25
C TYR A 62 -34.10 -27.85 -3.34
N TYR A 63 -33.53 -27.24 -4.36
CA TYR A 63 -33.63 -25.79 -4.59
C TYR A 63 -35.11 -25.37 -4.72
N LEU A 64 -35.85 -25.98 -5.59
CA LEU A 64 -37.29 -25.64 -5.79
C LEU A 64 -38.15 -25.96 -4.56
N SER A 65 -37.80 -26.99 -3.77
CA SER A 65 -38.45 -27.24 -2.48
C SER A 65 -38.17 -26.11 -1.48
N GLY A 66 -36.97 -25.58 -1.50
CA GLY A 66 -36.60 -24.36 -0.73
C GLY A 66 -37.43 -23.15 -1.14
N GLU A 67 -37.56 -22.89 -2.45
CA GLU A 67 -38.43 -21.84 -3.02
C GLU A 67 -39.91 -22.03 -2.60
N PHE A 68 -40.39 -23.25 -2.60
CA PHE A 68 -41.77 -23.54 -2.19
C PHE A 68 -42.01 -23.27 -0.70
N GLU A 69 -41.08 -23.63 0.14
CA GLU A 69 -41.14 -23.28 1.58
C GLU A 69 -40.95 -21.77 1.84
N TYR A 70 -40.11 -21.08 1.05
CA TYR A 70 -39.98 -19.63 1.08
C TYR A 70 -41.29 -18.89 0.81
N LEU A 71 -42.09 -19.37 -0.15
CA LEU A 71 -43.41 -18.81 -0.43
C LEU A 71 -44.42 -19.01 0.70
N LYS A 72 -44.20 -19.99 1.60
CA LYS A 72 -44.99 -20.15 2.81
C LYS A 72 -44.52 -19.28 3.96
N GLN A 73 -43.20 -19.26 4.19
CA GLN A 73 -42.59 -18.54 5.26
C GLN A 73 -41.13 -18.17 4.92
N ARG A 74 -40.84 -16.85 4.77
CA ARG A 74 -39.57 -16.30 4.25
C ARG A 74 -38.34 -16.66 5.09
N THR A 75 -38.49 -16.93 6.39
CA THR A 75 -37.38 -17.24 7.32
C THR A 75 -37.50 -18.62 7.95
N SER A 76 -38.11 -19.60 7.19
CA SER A 76 -38.26 -20.97 7.64
C SER A 76 -36.93 -21.71 7.74
N LYS A 77 -36.64 -22.37 8.87
CA LYS A 77 -35.48 -23.27 9.00
C LYS A 77 -35.54 -24.44 7.99
N LYS A 78 -36.74 -24.88 7.64
CA LYS A 78 -36.94 -25.95 6.65
C LYS A 78 -36.52 -25.52 5.25
N MET A 79 -36.86 -24.29 4.88
CA MET A 79 -36.38 -23.64 3.66
C MET A 79 -34.83 -23.63 3.59
N LEU A 80 -34.18 -23.17 4.66
CA LEU A 80 -32.71 -23.14 4.76
C LEU A 80 -32.11 -24.56 4.59
N GLN A 81 -32.71 -25.60 5.21
CA GLN A 81 -32.24 -26.96 5.10
C GLN A 81 -32.31 -27.45 3.63
N PHE A 82 -33.36 -27.09 2.89
CA PHE A 82 -33.49 -27.44 1.48
C PHE A 82 -32.43 -26.73 0.62
N TYR A 83 -32.17 -25.45 0.84
CA TYR A 83 -31.12 -24.73 0.11
C TYR A 83 -29.72 -25.27 0.43
N MET A 84 -29.44 -25.64 1.68
CA MET A 84 -28.18 -26.30 2.06
C MET A 84 -27.98 -27.64 1.37
N LYS A 85 -29.06 -28.46 1.26
CA LYS A 85 -29.03 -29.72 0.50
C LYS A 85 -28.80 -29.48 -0.99
N ALA A 86 -29.45 -28.45 -1.56
CA ALA A 86 -29.25 -28.06 -2.95
C ALA A 86 -27.82 -27.62 -3.21
N LEU A 87 -27.25 -26.80 -2.32
CA LEU A 87 -25.88 -26.34 -2.39
C LEU A 87 -24.88 -27.49 -2.37
N SER A 88 -25.03 -28.42 -1.42
CA SER A 88 -24.14 -29.59 -1.29
C SER A 88 -24.26 -30.60 -2.44
N ALA A 89 -25.42 -30.68 -3.08
CA ALA A 89 -25.70 -31.59 -4.19
C ALA A 89 -25.37 -31.02 -5.57
N SER A 90 -24.92 -29.75 -5.65
CA SER A 90 -24.67 -29.08 -6.93
C SER A 90 -23.19 -28.69 -7.08
N PRO A 91 -22.60 -28.77 -8.29
CA PRO A 91 -21.25 -28.32 -8.55
C PRO A 91 -21.17 -26.78 -8.52
N LEU A 92 -20.02 -26.25 -8.11
CA LEU A 92 -19.77 -24.82 -7.93
C LEU A 92 -20.09 -23.98 -9.18
N ASN A 93 -19.86 -24.51 -10.37
CA ASN A 93 -20.11 -23.84 -11.66
C ASN A 93 -21.54 -24.04 -12.18
N SER A 94 -22.51 -24.39 -11.33
CA SER A 94 -23.89 -24.58 -11.72
C SER A 94 -24.78 -23.43 -11.23
N ARG A 95 -25.81 -23.13 -12.03
CA ARG A 95 -26.85 -22.17 -11.68
C ARG A 95 -27.56 -22.51 -10.36
N VAL A 96 -27.82 -23.79 -10.11
CA VAL A 96 -28.50 -24.23 -8.88
C VAL A 96 -27.62 -23.92 -7.66
N HIS A 97 -26.30 -24.10 -7.76
CA HIS A 97 -25.38 -23.77 -6.69
C HIS A 97 -25.39 -22.26 -6.41
N ALA A 98 -25.21 -21.44 -7.46
CA ALA A 98 -25.23 -19.98 -7.34
C ALA A 98 -26.53 -19.47 -6.71
N SER A 99 -27.69 -19.96 -7.22
CA SER A 99 -28.99 -19.55 -6.69
C SER A 99 -29.22 -20.04 -5.25
N SER A 100 -28.80 -21.25 -4.91
CA SER A 100 -28.94 -21.80 -3.55
C SER A 100 -28.07 -21.01 -2.56
N ALA A 101 -26.80 -20.72 -2.91
CA ALA A 101 -25.92 -19.89 -2.09
C ALA A 101 -26.48 -18.48 -1.88
N TYR A 102 -27.05 -17.88 -2.94
CA TYR A 102 -27.72 -16.59 -2.86
C TYR A 102 -28.92 -16.60 -1.92
N CYS A 103 -29.81 -17.61 -2.03
CA CYS A 103 -30.97 -17.75 -1.14
C CYS A 103 -30.56 -17.96 0.32
N ILE A 104 -29.48 -18.73 0.57
CA ILE A 104 -28.89 -18.89 1.90
C ILE A 104 -28.36 -17.55 2.42
N ALA A 105 -27.65 -16.78 1.58
CA ALA A 105 -27.18 -15.45 1.94
C ALA A 105 -28.35 -14.54 2.33
N ARG A 106 -29.44 -14.52 1.53
CA ARG A 106 -30.64 -13.74 1.86
C ARG A 106 -31.27 -14.15 3.19
N TYR A 107 -31.33 -15.43 3.49
CA TYR A 107 -31.80 -15.90 4.79
C TYR A 107 -30.98 -15.34 5.94
N TYR A 108 -29.64 -15.36 5.83
CA TYR A 108 -28.77 -14.83 6.88
C TYR A 108 -28.81 -13.29 6.96
N TYR A 109 -29.04 -12.60 5.83
CA TYR A 109 -29.31 -11.18 5.84
C TYR A 109 -30.59 -10.85 6.61
N ASP A 110 -31.68 -11.55 6.34
CA ASP A 110 -32.99 -11.34 6.96
C ASP A 110 -33.00 -11.74 8.45
N THR A 111 -32.05 -12.56 8.89
CA THR A 111 -31.86 -12.97 10.31
C THR A 111 -30.69 -12.23 11.00
N ASP A 112 -30.14 -11.16 10.40
CA ASP A 112 -29.06 -10.30 10.91
C ASP A 112 -27.77 -11.06 11.27
N GLN A 113 -27.45 -12.12 10.55
CA GLN A 113 -26.23 -12.93 10.72
C GLN A 113 -25.19 -12.51 9.68
N LYS A 114 -24.52 -11.37 9.90
CA LYS A 114 -23.67 -10.68 8.91
C LYS A 114 -22.50 -11.52 8.38
N ASP A 115 -21.83 -12.27 9.24
CA ASP A 115 -20.68 -13.09 8.86
C ASP A 115 -21.07 -14.23 7.92
N LEU A 116 -22.21 -14.87 8.20
CA LEU A 116 -22.78 -15.92 7.35
C LEU A 116 -23.35 -15.34 6.05
N TYR A 117 -23.97 -14.17 6.12
CA TYR A 117 -24.37 -13.44 4.92
C TYR A 117 -23.17 -13.19 3.99
N GLU A 118 -22.09 -12.62 4.53
CA GLU A 118 -20.87 -12.32 3.74
C GLU A 118 -20.29 -13.59 3.12
N LYS A 119 -20.19 -14.67 3.88
CA LYS A 119 -19.70 -15.95 3.38
C LYS A 119 -20.50 -16.43 2.17
N TYR A 120 -21.82 -16.49 2.30
CA TYR A 120 -22.66 -17.08 1.26
C TYR A 120 -22.93 -16.16 0.08
N ILE A 121 -22.91 -14.82 0.26
CA ILE A 121 -23.01 -13.89 -0.87
C ILE A 121 -21.74 -13.91 -1.72
N VAL A 122 -20.56 -14.10 -1.11
CA VAL A 122 -19.30 -14.29 -1.82
C VAL A 122 -19.32 -15.62 -2.59
N GLU A 123 -19.75 -16.72 -1.96
CA GLU A 123 -19.88 -18.02 -2.61
C GLU A 123 -20.86 -17.96 -3.80
N ALA A 124 -22.00 -17.29 -3.63
CA ALA A 124 -22.97 -17.08 -4.68
C ALA A 124 -22.39 -16.28 -5.86
N ALA A 125 -21.66 -15.19 -5.56
CA ALA A 125 -21.04 -14.34 -6.59
C ALA A 125 -19.95 -15.10 -7.37
N ILE A 126 -19.11 -15.89 -6.70
CA ILE A 126 -18.09 -16.74 -7.35
C ILE A 126 -18.77 -17.78 -8.24
N SER A 127 -19.75 -18.50 -7.70
CA SER A 127 -20.48 -19.52 -8.45
C SER A 127 -21.17 -18.95 -9.68
N ASP A 128 -21.84 -17.79 -9.55
CA ASP A 128 -22.51 -17.12 -10.66
C ASP A 128 -21.51 -16.71 -11.76
N GLN A 129 -20.32 -16.22 -11.38
CA GLN A 129 -19.27 -15.86 -12.35
C GLN A 129 -18.66 -17.07 -13.08
N LEU A 130 -18.72 -18.26 -12.47
CA LEU A 130 -18.28 -19.51 -13.09
C LEU A 130 -19.37 -20.16 -13.97
N CYS A 131 -20.63 -19.73 -13.83
CA CYS A 131 -21.73 -20.25 -14.63
C CYS A 131 -21.70 -19.69 -16.05
N PRO A 132 -22.12 -20.50 -17.06
CA PRO A 132 -22.32 -20.01 -18.43
C PRO A 132 -23.43 -18.94 -18.52
N LEU A 133 -24.43 -19.01 -17.64
CA LEU A 133 -25.54 -18.07 -17.56
C LEU A 133 -25.39 -17.24 -16.27
N LYS A 134 -25.01 -16.00 -16.41
CA LYS A 134 -24.78 -15.06 -15.28
C LYS A 134 -26.05 -14.24 -15.02
N GLU A 135 -27.02 -14.85 -14.39
CA GLU A 135 -28.34 -14.22 -14.13
C GLU A 135 -28.54 -13.78 -12.68
N ASN A 136 -27.59 -14.11 -11.79
CA ASN A 136 -27.75 -13.89 -10.38
C ASN A 136 -27.35 -12.46 -9.96
N LEU A 137 -28.07 -11.90 -9.00
CA LEU A 137 -27.79 -10.58 -8.40
C LEU A 137 -26.62 -10.58 -7.40
N ALA A 138 -26.01 -11.74 -7.17
CA ALA A 138 -25.04 -11.93 -6.09
C ALA A 138 -23.85 -10.94 -6.15
N LEU A 139 -23.28 -10.73 -7.34
CA LEU A 139 -22.15 -9.81 -7.50
C LEU A 139 -22.56 -8.35 -7.29
N GLN A 140 -23.76 -7.96 -7.71
CA GLN A 140 -24.34 -6.64 -7.48
C GLN A 140 -24.61 -6.40 -5.99
N GLU A 141 -25.22 -7.35 -5.29
CA GLU A 141 -25.50 -7.25 -3.86
C GLU A 141 -24.22 -7.28 -3.04
N LEU A 142 -23.24 -8.11 -3.39
CA LEU A 142 -21.91 -8.10 -2.78
C LEU A 142 -21.25 -6.73 -2.92
N SER A 143 -21.37 -6.10 -4.10
CA SER A 143 -20.84 -4.75 -4.34
C SER A 143 -21.49 -3.73 -3.41
N THR A 144 -22.81 -3.76 -3.29
CA THR A 144 -23.57 -2.87 -2.41
C THR A 144 -23.23 -3.10 -0.94
N TYR A 145 -23.08 -4.36 -0.54
CA TYR A 145 -22.68 -4.73 0.82
C TYR A 145 -21.29 -4.18 1.18
N LEU A 146 -20.31 -4.41 0.30
CA LEU A 146 -18.94 -3.94 0.51
C LEU A 146 -18.84 -2.41 0.48
N TYR A 147 -19.63 -1.73 -0.36
CA TYR A 147 -19.72 -0.29 -0.40
C TYR A 147 -20.13 0.30 0.95
N ASN A 148 -21.14 -0.33 1.58
CA ASN A 148 -21.64 0.10 2.89
C ASN A 148 -20.75 -0.33 4.07
N LYS A 149 -19.88 -1.33 3.87
CA LYS A 149 -19.03 -1.89 4.91
C LYS A 149 -17.82 -1.01 5.21
N ASP A 150 -17.07 -0.61 4.19
CA ASP A 150 -15.85 0.19 4.35
C ASP A 150 -15.40 0.82 3.03
N ALA A 151 -15.02 2.09 3.08
CA ALA A 151 -14.51 2.85 1.93
C ALA A 151 -13.21 2.25 1.32
N SER A 152 -12.46 1.44 2.06
CA SER A 152 -11.27 0.75 1.54
C SER A 152 -11.59 -0.21 0.39
N TYR A 153 -12.83 -0.69 0.31
CA TYR A 153 -13.30 -1.56 -0.77
C TYR A 153 -13.67 -0.83 -2.06
N ALA A 154 -13.64 0.52 -2.11
CA ALA A 154 -14.15 1.32 -3.24
C ALA A 154 -13.66 0.83 -4.61
N LYS A 155 -12.36 0.53 -4.76
CA LYS A 155 -11.78 0.01 -6.01
C LYS A 155 -12.35 -1.37 -6.39
N ARG A 156 -12.53 -2.25 -5.40
CA ARG A 156 -13.08 -3.61 -5.61
C ARG A 156 -14.56 -3.53 -5.96
N VAL A 157 -15.31 -2.71 -5.26
CA VAL A 157 -16.72 -2.44 -5.50
C VAL A 157 -16.95 -1.90 -6.90
N ALA A 158 -16.18 -0.90 -7.34
CA ALA A 158 -16.25 -0.38 -8.70
C ALA A 158 -16.03 -1.49 -9.74
N LYS A 159 -14.99 -2.33 -9.55
CA LYS A 159 -14.73 -3.45 -10.47
C LYS A 159 -15.90 -4.44 -10.54
N TYR A 160 -16.49 -4.80 -9.40
CA TYR A 160 -17.58 -5.77 -9.35
C TYR A 160 -18.86 -5.23 -9.97
N ILE A 161 -19.18 -3.96 -9.74
CA ILE A 161 -20.39 -3.36 -10.33
C ILE A 161 -20.25 -3.17 -11.85
N TYR A 162 -19.05 -2.83 -12.35
CA TYR A 162 -18.77 -2.80 -13.79
C TYR A 162 -18.92 -4.19 -14.41
N CYS A 163 -18.36 -5.22 -13.80
CA CYS A 163 -18.52 -6.61 -14.26
C CYS A 163 -19.99 -7.03 -14.29
N SER A 164 -20.75 -6.67 -13.25
CA SER A 164 -22.19 -6.95 -13.21
C SER A 164 -22.97 -6.19 -14.30
N MET A 165 -22.53 -4.98 -14.66
CA MET A 165 -23.12 -4.22 -15.76
C MET A 165 -22.82 -4.85 -17.12
N GLU A 166 -21.56 -5.27 -17.35
CA GLU A 166 -21.16 -5.98 -18.57
C GLU A 166 -21.96 -7.27 -18.77
N ASP A 167 -22.12 -8.06 -17.69
CA ASP A 167 -22.95 -9.26 -17.71
C ASP A 167 -24.41 -8.93 -18.04
N ALA A 168 -24.98 -7.90 -17.43
CA ALA A 168 -26.34 -7.46 -17.67
C ALA A 168 -26.54 -6.97 -19.13
N GLN A 169 -25.56 -6.29 -19.70
CA GLN A 169 -25.57 -5.87 -21.10
C GLN A 169 -25.47 -7.06 -22.06
N PHE A 170 -24.54 -7.98 -21.79
CA PHE A 170 -24.35 -9.16 -22.62
C PHE A 170 -25.61 -10.05 -22.72
N TYR A 171 -26.29 -10.25 -21.59
CA TYR A 171 -27.54 -11.02 -21.53
C TYR A 171 -28.80 -10.18 -21.80
N ASN A 172 -28.66 -8.90 -22.17
CA ASN A 172 -29.75 -7.96 -22.38
C ASN A 172 -30.76 -7.90 -21.21
N ASN A 173 -30.24 -8.00 -19.97
CA ASN A 173 -31.05 -7.91 -18.76
C ASN A 173 -31.30 -6.43 -18.40
N ARG A 174 -32.31 -5.84 -19.05
CA ARG A 174 -32.64 -4.40 -18.92
C ARG A 174 -32.95 -3.98 -17.50
N LEU A 175 -33.56 -4.85 -16.70
CA LEU A 175 -33.91 -4.57 -15.32
C LEU A 175 -32.67 -4.45 -14.43
N ARG A 176 -31.74 -5.40 -14.56
CA ARG A 176 -30.45 -5.32 -13.86
C ARG A 176 -29.69 -4.06 -14.29
N MET A 177 -29.69 -3.72 -15.57
CA MET A 177 -29.05 -2.47 -16.03
C MET A 177 -29.66 -1.23 -15.35
N VAL A 178 -30.99 -1.18 -15.21
CA VAL A 178 -31.67 -0.07 -14.52
C VAL A 178 -31.31 -0.04 -13.03
N GLU A 179 -31.28 -1.16 -12.35
CA GLU A 179 -30.90 -1.25 -10.93
C GLU A 179 -29.44 -0.80 -10.71
N ILE A 180 -28.53 -1.33 -11.53
CA ILE A 180 -27.09 -0.97 -11.47
C ILE A 180 -26.92 0.53 -11.79
N SER A 181 -27.64 1.07 -12.76
CA SER A 181 -27.52 2.48 -13.14
C SER A 181 -27.88 3.46 -12.01
N ARG A 182 -28.64 3.03 -11.02
CA ARG A 182 -28.97 3.84 -9.83
C ARG A 182 -27.82 3.92 -8.84
N ILE A 183 -27.04 2.84 -8.70
CA ILE A 183 -25.94 2.73 -7.72
C ILE A 183 -24.58 3.06 -8.33
N LEU A 184 -24.42 2.86 -9.62
CA LEU A 184 -23.17 3.08 -10.34
C LEU A 184 -22.57 4.48 -10.15
N PRO A 185 -23.35 5.58 -10.24
CA PRO A 185 -22.81 6.93 -10.02
C PRO A 185 -22.22 7.13 -8.62
N LEU A 186 -22.88 6.59 -7.58
CA LEU A 186 -22.40 6.69 -6.19
C LEU A 186 -21.10 5.94 -6.00
N ILE A 187 -20.99 4.74 -6.55
CA ILE A 187 -19.81 3.90 -6.48
C ILE A 187 -18.64 4.51 -7.27
N THR A 188 -18.91 5.02 -8.47
CA THR A 188 -17.87 5.66 -9.30
C THR A 188 -17.35 6.94 -8.68
N GLU A 189 -18.22 7.78 -8.12
CA GLU A 189 -17.84 8.99 -7.41
C GLU A 189 -16.96 8.66 -6.19
N THR A 190 -17.36 7.69 -5.37
CA THR A 190 -16.59 7.27 -4.20
C THR A 190 -15.22 6.72 -4.60
N ASN A 191 -15.15 5.91 -5.66
CA ASN A 191 -13.89 5.40 -6.19
C ASN A 191 -13.01 6.54 -6.71
N HIS A 192 -13.58 7.49 -7.46
CA HIS A 192 -12.87 8.66 -7.97
C HIS A 192 -12.29 9.51 -6.82
N GLN A 193 -13.08 9.79 -5.78
CA GLN A 193 -12.61 10.53 -4.61
C GLN A 193 -11.48 9.80 -3.88
N ALA A 194 -11.54 8.47 -3.77
CA ALA A 194 -10.48 7.66 -3.18
C ALA A 194 -9.17 7.75 -4.01
N GLU A 195 -9.27 7.70 -5.34
CA GLU A 195 -8.12 7.86 -6.24
C GLU A 195 -7.52 9.27 -6.18
N VAL A 196 -8.37 10.31 -6.19
CA VAL A 196 -7.91 11.71 -6.04
C VAL A 196 -7.19 11.90 -4.71
N ARG A 197 -7.72 11.37 -3.60
CA ARG A 197 -7.06 11.43 -2.29
C ARG A 197 -5.71 10.73 -2.32
N LYS A 198 -5.64 9.52 -2.88
CA LYS A 198 -4.37 8.78 -3.04
C LYS A 198 -3.35 9.57 -3.86
N ASN A 199 -3.77 10.12 -5.00
CA ASN A 199 -2.89 10.92 -5.86
C ASN A 199 -2.39 12.18 -5.16
N ARG A 200 -3.22 12.87 -4.37
CA ARG A 200 -2.78 14.01 -3.54
C ARG A 200 -1.70 13.62 -2.54
N ILE A 201 -1.86 12.48 -1.85
CA ILE A 201 -0.85 11.98 -0.90
C ILE A 201 0.45 11.66 -1.62
N VAL A 202 0.39 10.96 -2.76
CA VAL A 202 1.58 10.63 -3.56
C VAL A 202 2.27 11.91 -4.06
N THR A 203 1.53 12.88 -4.58
CA THR A 203 2.08 14.15 -5.05
C THR A 203 2.73 14.94 -3.90
N ALA A 204 2.07 15.01 -2.74
CA ALA A 204 2.64 15.66 -1.56
C ALA A 204 3.94 14.96 -1.10
N SER A 205 3.96 13.64 -1.09
CA SER A 205 5.16 12.85 -0.76
C SER A 205 6.32 13.12 -1.74
N LEU A 206 6.04 13.19 -3.04
CA LEU A 206 7.04 13.51 -4.06
C LEU A 206 7.60 14.93 -3.88
N VAL A 207 6.75 15.90 -3.56
CA VAL A 207 7.21 17.29 -3.27
C VAL A 207 8.13 17.32 -2.07
N ILE A 208 7.77 16.63 -0.97
CA ILE A 208 8.61 16.55 0.24
C ILE A 208 9.97 15.90 -0.08
N VAL A 209 9.97 14.77 -0.78
CA VAL A 209 11.21 14.08 -1.19
C VAL A 209 12.07 14.97 -2.08
N SER A 210 11.48 15.72 -3.00
CA SER A 210 12.19 16.67 -3.87
C SER A 210 12.85 17.80 -3.08
N ILE A 211 12.15 18.38 -2.09
CA ILE A 211 12.69 19.42 -1.22
C ILE A 211 13.86 18.88 -0.37
N LEU A 212 13.70 17.68 0.21
CA LEU A 212 14.77 17.05 0.98
C LEU A 212 15.99 16.72 0.13
N SER A 213 15.79 16.27 -1.11
CA SER A 213 16.86 16.00 -2.07
C SER A 213 17.65 17.27 -2.43
N LEU A 214 16.94 18.38 -2.69
CA LEU A 214 17.58 19.69 -2.94
C LEU A 214 18.36 20.18 -1.72
N GLY A 215 17.80 20.03 -0.52
CA GLY A 215 18.48 20.34 0.74
C GLY A 215 19.76 19.52 0.93
N PHE A 216 19.72 18.24 0.60
CA PHE A 216 20.89 17.36 0.68
C PHE A 216 21.98 17.78 -0.33
N LEU A 217 21.60 18.12 -1.56
CA LEU A 217 22.53 18.62 -2.58
C LEU A 217 23.17 19.95 -2.15
N ALA A 218 22.40 20.86 -1.57
CA ALA A 218 22.92 22.12 -1.04
C ALA A 218 23.91 21.88 0.10
N MET A 219 23.61 20.96 1.03
CA MET A 219 24.53 20.58 2.11
C MET A 219 25.81 19.95 1.59
N ALA A 220 25.73 19.06 0.62
CA ALA A 220 26.89 18.43 -0.02
C ALA A 220 27.76 19.47 -0.71
N PHE A 221 27.18 20.44 -1.43
CA PHE A 221 27.90 21.56 -2.04
C PHE A 221 28.60 22.42 -0.99
N PHE A 222 27.94 22.73 0.11
CA PHE A 222 28.51 23.52 1.21
C PHE A 222 29.67 22.78 1.88
N ALA A 223 29.51 21.51 2.15
CA ALA A 223 30.55 20.65 2.71
C ALA A 223 31.75 20.53 1.77
N PHE A 224 31.55 20.40 0.46
CA PHE A 224 32.64 20.43 -0.52
C PHE A 224 33.40 21.77 -0.53
N LYS A 225 32.67 22.88 -0.50
CA LYS A 225 33.27 24.23 -0.44
C LYS A 225 34.06 24.43 0.86
N MET A 226 33.54 24.01 2.00
CA MET A 226 34.25 24.04 3.29
C MET A 226 35.49 23.16 3.27
N ASN A 227 35.43 21.95 2.76
CA ASN A 227 36.55 21.04 2.67
C ASN A 227 37.70 21.65 1.81
N LYS A 228 37.34 22.28 0.68
CA LYS A 228 38.32 23.00 -0.16
C LYS A 228 39.01 24.15 0.59
N ARG A 229 38.28 24.92 1.42
CA ARG A 229 38.84 25.99 2.26
C ARG A 229 39.75 25.42 3.35
N LEU A 230 39.33 24.33 4.00
CA LEU A 230 40.10 23.64 5.03
C LEU A 230 41.46 23.13 4.50
N VAL A 231 41.43 22.49 3.31
CA VAL A 231 42.67 22.03 2.64
C VAL A 231 43.60 23.18 2.32
N LYS A 232 43.07 24.32 1.85
CA LYS A 232 43.90 25.53 1.60
C LYS A 232 44.54 26.07 2.90
N SER A 233 43.75 26.24 3.95
CA SER A 233 44.22 26.70 5.25
C SER A 233 45.26 25.75 5.86
N ARG A 234 45.05 24.43 5.76
CA ARG A 234 46.08 23.46 6.22
C ARG A 234 47.40 23.58 5.46
N ARG A 235 47.37 23.83 4.15
CA ARG A 235 48.58 24.07 3.36
C ARG A 235 49.32 25.35 3.79
N GLU A 236 48.57 26.41 4.03
CA GLU A 236 49.13 27.69 4.52
C GLU A 236 49.78 27.53 5.91
N ILE A 237 49.10 26.85 6.85
CA ILE A 237 49.67 26.57 8.18
C ILE A 237 50.93 25.70 8.08
N LYS A 238 50.91 24.66 7.22
CA LYS A 238 52.09 23.83 7.03
C LYS A 238 53.27 24.61 6.47
N SER A 239 53.04 25.48 5.50
CA SER A 239 54.06 26.37 4.94
C SER A 239 54.61 27.34 5.98
N GLN A 240 53.76 27.93 6.84
CA GLN A 240 54.21 28.81 7.94
C GLN A 240 55.02 28.05 8.98
N ASN A 241 54.63 26.82 9.32
CA ASN A 241 55.40 26.00 10.27
C ASN A 241 56.80 25.63 9.71
N THR A 242 56.90 25.28 8.43
CA THR A 242 58.21 25.01 7.82
C THR A 242 59.09 26.27 7.81
N LEU A 243 58.55 27.46 7.53
CA LEU A 243 59.28 28.72 7.59
C LEU A 243 59.72 29.04 9.01
N LEU A 244 58.86 28.83 10.01
CA LEU A 244 59.19 28.96 11.43
C LEU A 244 60.34 28.05 11.86
N ASP A 245 60.34 26.82 11.43
CA ASP A 245 61.39 25.86 11.71
C ASP A 245 62.73 26.32 11.07
N GLU A 246 62.69 26.79 9.83
CA GLU A 246 63.88 27.36 9.17
C GLU A 246 64.45 28.60 9.91
N LEU A 247 63.57 29.52 10.34
CA LEU A 247 63.97 30.70 11.12
C LEU A 247 64.56 30.31 12.48
N ASN A 248 63.93 29.35 13.18
CA ASN A 248 64.47 28.85 14.44
C ASN A 248 65.86 28.22 14.27
N GLN A 249 66.05 27.43 13.23
CA GLN A 249 67.37 26.86 12.89
C GLN A 249 68.41 27.96 12.61
N LYS A 250 68.03 28.96 11.85
CA LYS A 250 68.94 30.11 11.61
C LYS A 250 69.28 30.86 12.90
N LEU A 251 68.29 31.06 13.76
CA LEU A 251 68.51 31.73 15.07
C LEU A 251 69.44 30.93 15.97
N LEU A 252 69.23 29.57 16.06
CA LEU A 252 70.09 28.71 16.81
C LEU A 252 71.54 28.72 16.28
N ASN A 253 71.74 28.69 14.98
CA ASN A 253 73.06 28.74 14.35
C ASN A 253 73.73 30.15 14.59
N THR A 254 72.93 31.18 14.50
CA THR A 254 73.45 32.54 14.78
C THR A 254 73.87 32.71 16.24
N ASN A 255 73.07 32.23 17.18
CA ASN A 255 73.42 32.23 18.60
C ASN A 255 74.66 31.39 18.90
N LYS A 256 74.79 30.21 18.33
CA LYS A 256 75.99 29.35 18.48
C LYS A 256 77.23 30.04 17.93
N ARG A 257 77.12 30.73 16.78
CA ARG A 257 78.24 31.58 16.27
C ARG A 257 78.59 32.71 17.23
N ARG A 258 77.59 33.41 17.78
CA ARG A 258 77.76 34.50 18.75
C ARG A 258 78.46 33.99 20.01
N GLU A 259 78.12 32.84 20.55
CA GLU A 259 78.81 32.22 21.68
C GLU A 259 80.25 31.88 21.34
N THR A 260 80.50 31.31 20.18
CA THR A 260 81.84 30.99 19.71
C THR A 260 82.69 32.22 19.59
N TYR A 261 82.14 33.36 19.04
CA TYR A 261 82.89 34.64 19.00
C TYR A 261 83.12 35.21 20.38
N MET A 262 82.17 35.06 21.30
CA MET A 262 82.29 35.55 22.67
C MET A 262 83.41 34.82 23.41
N HIS A 263 83.46 33.50 23.28
CA HIS A 263 84.54 32.69 23.84
C HIS A 263 85.90 33.08 23.26
N LEU A 264 86.02 33.20 21.93
CA LEU A 264 87.22 33.63 21.27
C LEU A 264 87.66 34.98 21.76
N PHE A 265 86.76 35.96 21.91
CA PHE A 265 87.01 37.28 22.41
C PHE A 265 87.52 37.24 23.86
N LEU A 266 86.89 36.43 24.72
CA LEU A 266 87.34 36.30 26.12
C LEU A 266 88.71 35.64 26.19
N ASP A 267 88.99 34.58 25.39
CA ASP A 267 90.29 33.94 25.33
C ASP A 267 91.41 34.92 24.89
N ILE A 268 91.16 35.69 23.82
CA ILE A 268 92.09 36.73 23.35
C ILE A 268 92.29 37.78 24.43
N SER A 269 91.22 38.27 25.06
CA SER A 269 91.29 39.25 26.12
C SER A 269 92.12 38.75 27.32
N ALA A 270 91.91 37.46 27.72
CA ALA A 270 92.72 36.86 28.80
C ALA A 270 94.20 36.78 28.48
N VAL A 271 94.52 36.44 27.21
CA VAL A 271 95.95 36.44 26.75
C VAL A 271 96.53 37.81 26.79
N TYR A 272 95.76 38.84 26.35
CA TYR A 272 96.27 40.25 26.45
C TYR A 272 96.47 40.74 27.91
N ILE A 273 95.50 40.46 28.78
CA ILE A 273 95.61 40.78 30.21
C ILE A 273 96.85 40.09 30.80
N LYS A 274 97.11 38.83 30.51
CA LYS A 274 98.28 38.13 30.98
C LYS A 274 99.58 38.77 30.46
N LYS A 275 99.63 39.08 29.18
CA LYS A 275 100.81 39.83 28.61
C LYS A 275 101.00 41.14 29.28
N LEU A 276 99.96 41.94 29.54
CA LEU A 276 100.08 43.22 30.27
C LEU A 276 100.57 43.04 31.70
N ASP A 277 100.13 42.00 32.39
CA ASP A 277 100.63 41.68 33.74
C ASP A 277 102.07 41.24 33.72
N ASP A 278 102.48 40.44 32.75
CA ASP A 278 103.88 40.09 32.55
C ASP A 278 104.73 41.29 32.23
N TYR A 279 104.21 42.18 31.39
CA TYR A 279 104.94 43.47 31.13
C TYR A 279 105.02 44.32 32.36
N ARG A 280 103.96 44.44 33.14
CA ARG A 280 103.94 45.13 34.42
C ARG A 280 105.02 44.59 35.39
N LYS A 281 105.11 43.25 35.51
CA LYS A 281 106.12 42.58 36.33
C LYS A 281 107.52 42.85 35.83
N LEU A 282 107.73 42.82 34.52
CA LEU A 282 109.01 43.11 33.90
C LEU A 282 109.42 44.57 34.11
N VAL A 283 108.59 45.50 33.91
CA VAL A 283 108.77 46.92 34.21
C VAL A 283 109.08 47.16 35.70
N SER A 284 108.26 46.55 36.58
CA SER A 284 108.47 46.64 38.04
C SER A 284 109.80 46.01 38.46
N ARG A 285 110.28 44.91 37.85
CA ARG A 285 111.61 44.32 38.10
C ARG A 285 112.75 45.22 37.63
N LYS A 286 112.64 45.85 36.42
CA LYS A 286 113.65 46.78 35.89
C LYS A 286 113.74 48.05 36.71
N ILE A 287 112.64 48.59 37.19
CA ILE A 287 112.61 49.76 38.11
C ILE A 287 113.31 49.39 39.43
N LYS A 288 113.06 48.24 40.04
CA LYS A 288 113.72 47.77 41.27
C LYS A 288 115.19 47.51 41.08
N ALA A 289 115.64 47.13 39.91
CA ALA A 289 117.03 46.90 39.57
C ALA A 289 117.80 48.18 39.14
N LYS A 290 117.25 49.39 39.21
CA LYS A 290 117.78 50.64 38.71
C LYS A 290 118.31 50.67 37.26
N GLN A 291 117.76 49.72 36.41
CA GLN A 291 118.06 49.66 34.97
C GLN A 291 116.93 50.41 34.19
N THR A 292 116.92 51.72 34.30
CA THR A 292 115.90 52.58 33.69
C THR A 292 116.22 52.97 32.26
N ALA A 293 117.41 52.75 31.76
CA ALA A 293 117.80 53.16 30.41
C ALA A 293 117.14 52.29 29.27
N ASP A 294 116.63 51.09 29.55
CA ASP A 294 115.98 50.18 28.55
C ASP A 294 114.46 50.19 28.58
N LEU A 295 113.81 51.26 29.16
CA LEU A 295 112.34 51.38 29.26
C LEU A 295 111.75 52.49 28.37
N LEU A 296 112.61 53.25 27.67
CA LEU A 296 112.22 54.11 26.59
C LEU A 296 112.46 53.45 25.29
#